data_9364e184491b89a223415b15d8c9e63f
#
_entry.id   9364e184491b89a223415b15d8c9e63f
#
_cell.length_a   1.000
_cell.length_b   1.000
_cell.length_c   1.000
_cell.angle_alpha   90.00
_cell.angle_beta   90.00
_cell.angle_gamma   90.00
#
_symmetry.space_group_name_H-M   'P 1'
#
loop_
_entity.id
_entity.type
_entity.pdbx_description
1 polymer ?
#
loop_
_entity_poly.entity_id
_entity_poly.type
_entity_poly.pdbx_seq_one_letter_code
_entity_poly.pdbx_strand_id
1 'polypeptide(L)'
;MTVRFPQLDPAGIMFYPRFFELIYRFFPEVPLATTPFTVRTDFLKPVRLGDRLHLLYERGESASDWSVTGLVDGERHYRIFTEEPGETMPSLSPPTHPFRTTGEPVGNWMCNQGGRMLLSRYLEILNMSIEEWMEDTLGMLLRDMQYVRNVGIPTVRFLTRCHELPRAGEQVHMRLWPTRVGHRAMSFTSWLVRDDTCLIESEQVIVFVRFADRDFETIPIPDDMHAAFSAQLAAIGENV
;
A
#
# COMPACT_ATOMS: atom_id res chain seq x y z
N MET A 1 -0.67 -22.36 -3.08
CA MET A 1 -1.74 -22.07 -4.07
C MET A 1 -1.15 -21.65 -5.41
N THR A 2 -1.88 -21.72 -6.52
CA THR A 2 -1.43 -21.16 -7.80
C THR A 2 -2.06 -19.79 -8.02
N VAL A 3 -1.23 -18.79 -8.37
CA VAL A 3 -1.67 -17.42 -8.65
C VAL A 3 -2.46 -17.37 -9.96
N ARG A 4 -3.62 -16.69 -9.96
CA ARG A 4 -4.57 -16.61 -11.07
C ARG A 4 -4.83 -15.15 -11.47
N PHE A 5 -5.41 -14.94 -12.67
CA PHE A 5 -5.73 -13.61 -13.22
C PHE A 5 -6.44 -12.64 -12.25
N PRO A 6 -7.47 -13.06 -11.48
CA PRO A 6 -8.17 -12.12 -10.60
C PRO A 6 -7.30 -11.54 -9.46
N GLN A 7 -6.10 -12.06 -9.29
CA GLN A 7 -5.16 -11.62 -8.25
C GLN A 7 -4.12 -10.64 -8.78
N LEU A 8 -4.10 -10.38 -10.09
CA LEU A 8 -3.06 -9.57 -10.74
C LEU A 8 -3.51 -8.13 -10.95
N ASP A 9 -2.52 -7.26 -11.01
CA ASP A 9 -2.64 -5.91 -11.53
C ASP A 9 -2.44 -5.87 -13.07
N PRO A 10 -2.60 -4.71 -13.72
CA PRO A 10 -2.35 -4.57 -15.16
C PRO A 10 -0.91 -4.89 -15.59
N ALA A 11 0.07 -4.83 -14.68
CA ALA A 11 1.46 -5.21 -14.96
C ALA A 11 1.69 -6.74 -14.92
N GLY A 12 0.65 -7.53 -14.61
CA GLY A 12 0.73 -8.99 -14.54
C GLY A 12 1.40 -9.53 -13.29
N ILE A 13 1.55 -8.70 -12.25
CA ILE A 13 2.03 -9.09 -10.93
C ILE A 13 0.87 -9.11 -9.93
N MET A 14 1.06 -9.85 -8.84
CA MET A 14 0.03 -9.94 -7.82
C MET A 14 -0.20 -8.58 -7.16
N PHE A 15 -1.43 -8.08 -7.25
CA PHE A 15 -1.85 -6.80 -6.70
C PHE A 15 -1.76 -6.82 -5.17
N TYR A 16 -1.07 -5.86 -4.58
CA TYR A 16 -0.70 -5.92 -3.17
C TYR A 16 -1.88 -6.04 -2.17
N PRO A 17 -3.09 -5.53 -2.38
CA PRO A 17 -4.22 -5.80 -1.51
C PRO A 17 -4.60 -7.30 -1.44
N ARG A 18 -4.34 -8.07 -2.50
CA ARG A 18 -4.67 -9.49 -2.59
C ARG A 18 -3.86 -10.35 -1.61
N PHE A 19 -2.67 -9.91 -1.21
CA PHE A 19 -1.90 -10.61 -0.18
C PHE A 19 -2.63 -10.64 1.17
N PHE A 20 -3.33 -9.56 1.52
CA PHE A 20 -4.15 -9.50 2.74
C PHE A 20 -5.42 -10.33 2.64
N GLU A 21 -6.03 -10.44 1.44
CA GLU A 21 -7.14 -11.38 1.21
C GLU A 21 -6.72 -12.83 1.44
N LEU A 22 -5.46 -13.20 1.09
CA LEU A 22 -4.93 -14.54 1.38
C LEU A 22 -4.78 -14.77 2.89
N ILE A 23 -4.36 -13.75 3.66
CA ILE A 23 -4.30 -13.85 5.12
C ILE A 23 -5.71 -14.14 5.68
N TYR A 24 -6.72 -13.35 5.34
CA TYR A 24 -8.09 -13.59 5.82
C TYR A 24 -8.63 -14.96 5.42
N ARG A 25 -8.21 -15.47 4.26
CA ARG A 25 -8.68 -16.76 3.75
C ARG A 25 -8.00 -17.96 4.40
N PHE A 26 -6.69 -17.90 4.61
CA PHE A 26 -5.91 -19.06 5.03
C PHE A 26 -5.49 -19.03 6.50
N PHE A 27 -5.50 -17.86 7.12
CA PHE A 27 -5.08 -17.64 8.50
C PHE A 27 -6.11 -16.76 9.24
N PRO A 28 -7.36 -17.25 9.42
CA PRO A 28 -8.42 -16.47 10.05
C PRO A 28 -8.12 -16.11 11.52
N GLU A 29 -7.15 -16.78 12.15
CA GLU A 29 -6.64 -16.49 13.48
C GLU A 29 -5.77 -15.25 13.57
N VAL A 30 -5.28 -14.71 12.45
CA VAL A 30 -4.49 -13.48 12.42
C VAL A 30 -5.39 -12.29 12.80
N PRO A 31 -5.02 -11.50 13.83
CA PRO A 31 -5.94 -10.53 14.45
C PRO A 31 -6.04 -9.21 13.70
N LEU A 32 -6.14 -9.22 12.36
CA LEU A 32 -6.30 -8.02 11.52
C LEU A 32 -7.68 -7.32 11.68
N ALA A 33 -8.60 -7.92 12.42
CA ALA A 33 -9.90 -7.32 12.74
C ALA A 33 -9.94 -6.66 14.13
N THR A 34 -8.85 -6.79 14.91
CA THR A 34 -8.77 -6.28 16.29
C THR A 34 -7.82 -5.10 16.32
N THR A 35 -8.34 -3.91 16.50
CA THR A 35 -7.54 -2.66 16.57
C THR A 35 -7.25 -2.26 18.02
N PRO A 36 -6.16 -1.51 18.30
CA PRO A 36 -5.16 -1.05 17.33
C PRO A 36 -4.14 -2.15 16.95
N PHE A 37 -3.54 -2.04 15.78
CA PHE A 37 -2.39 -2.86 15.37
C PHE A 37 -1.46 -2.08 14.43
N THR A 38 -0.20 -2.52 14.36
CA THR A 38 0.77 -2.05 13.37
C THR A 38 1.27 -3.24 12.58
N VAL A 39 1.22 -3.13 11.25
CA VAL A 39 1.67 -4.17 10.34
C VAL A 39 2.63 -3.60 9.31
N ARG A 40 3.72 -4.31 9.10
CA ARG A 40 4.68 -4.02 8.03
C ARG A 40 4.57 -5.06 6.93
N THR A 41 4.73 -4.62 5.71
CA THR A 41 4.79 -5.46 4.52
C THR A 41 6.03 -5.10 3.73
N ASP A 42 6.91 -6.07 3.50
CA ASP A 42 8.06 -5.95 2.62
C ASP A 42 7.83 -6.81 1.38
N PHE A 43 7.88 -6.21 0.19
CA PHE A 43 7.83 -6.90 -1.11
C PHE A 43 9.24 -6.97 -1.67
N LEU A 44 9.75 -8.18 -1.86
CA LEU A 44 11.13 -8.43 -2.25
C LEU A 44 11.25 -8.81 -3.73
N LYS A 45 10.27 -9.58 -4.22
CA LYS A 45 10.20 -10.06 -5.60
C LYS A 45 8.74 -10.06 -6.07
N PRO A 46 8.48 -9.82 -7.36
CA PRO A 46 7.12 -9.92 -7.89
C PRO A 46 6.61 -11.37 -7.81
N VAL A 47 5.33 -11.51 -7.50
CA VAL A 47 4.59 -12.78 -7.60
C VAL A 47 3.75 -12.70 -8.88
N ARG A 48 3.83 -13.69 -9.76
CA ARG A 48 3.33 -13.64 -11.13
C ARG A 48 2.23 -14.66 -11.39
N LEU A 49 1.58 -14.52 -12.53
CA LEU A 49 0.62 -15.52 -13.03
C LEU A 49 1.28 -16.90 -13.13
N GLY A 50 0.61 -17.88 -12.55
CA GLY A 50 1.06 -19.29 -12.59
C GLY A 50 2.01 -19.68 -11.48
N ASP A 51 2.59 -18.72 -10.75
CA ASP A 51 3.47 -19.02 -9.62
C ASP A 51 2.77 -19.92 -8.58
N ARG A 52 3.54 -20.86 -8.03
CA ARG A 52 3.10 -21.70 -6.91
C ARG A 52 3.50 -21.02 -5.61
N LEU A 53 2.57 -20.23 -5.08
CA LEU A 53 2.76 -19.49 -3.84
C LEU A 53 2.54 -20.40 -2.63
N HIS A 54 3.56 -20.55 -1.79
CA HIS A 54 3.51 -21.19 -0.48
C HIS A 54 3.48 -20.11 0.59
N LEU A 55 2.56 -20.25 1.55
CA LEU A 55 2.39 -19.30 2.65
C LEU A 55 2.88 -19.98 3.94
N LEU A 56 3.80 -19.33 4.62
CA LEU A 56 4.25 -19.71 5.95
C LEU A 56 3.69 -18.71 6.96
N TYR A 57 2.91 -19.21 7.91
CA TYR A 57 2.46 -18.45 9.06
C TYR A 57 3.31 -18.82 10.27
N GLU A 58 3.83 -17.82 10.95
CA GLU A 58 4.57 -17.96 12.19
C GLU A 58 3.91 -17.09 13.25
N ARG A 59 3.71 -17.65 14.42
CA ARG A 59 3.21 -16.94 15.60
C ARG A 59 4.38 -16.71 16.54
N GLY A 60 4.55 -15.47 16.99
CA GLY A 60 5.55 -15.12 18.00
C GLY A 60 5.10 -15.39 19.42
N GLU A 61 5.77 -14.79 20.38
CA GLU A 61 5.54 -15.03 21.80
C GLU A 61 4.21 -14.48 22.28
N SER A 62 3.74 -13.36 21.72
CA SER A 62 2.45 -12.75 22.03
C SER A 62 1.38 -13.07 20.99
N ALA A 63 0.12 -12.95 21.36
CA ALA A 63 -1.00 -13.15 20.43
C ALA A 63 -1.04 -12.09 19.32
N SER A 64 -0.44 -10.93 19.54
CA SER A 64 -0.30 -9.85 18.56
C SER A 64 0.92 -10.00 17.66
N ASP A 65 1.87 -10.87 18.00
CA ASP A 65 3.09 -11.08 17.25
C ASP A 65 2.91 -12.24 16.27
N TRP A 66 2.98 -11.93 14.99
CA TRP A 66 2.82 -12.91 13.91
C TRP A 66 3.50 -12.43 12.63
N SER A 67 3.82 -13.38 11.77
CA SER A 67 4.25 -13.10 10.40
C SER A 67 3.66 -14.08 9.39
N VAL A 68 3.46 -13.58 8.16
CA VAL A 68 3.12 -14.38 6.98
C VAL A 68 4.17 -14.12 5.91
N THR A 69 4.88 -15.18 5.52
CA THR A 69 5.89 -15.13 4.47
C THR A 69 5.37 -15.85 3.24
N GLY A 70 5.47 -15.22 2.08
CA GLY A 70 5.16 -15.82 0.79
C GLY A 70 6.41 -16.30 0.09
N LEU A 71 6.42 -17.58 -0.28
CA LEU A 71 7.51 -18.24 -0.99
C LEU A 71 7.07 -18.70 -2.38
N VAL A 72 7.89 -18.46 -3.40
CA VAL A 72 7.76 -19.07 -4.74
C VAL A 72 9.06 -19.81 -5.01
N ASP A 73 8.96 -21.09 -5.37
CA ASP A 73 10.11 -21.99 -5.60
C ASP A 73 11.13 -22.00 -4.44
N GLY A 74 10.64 -21.86 -3.20
CA GLY A 74 11.45 -21.83 -1.97
C GLY A 74 12.10 -20.47 -1.67
N GLU A 75 11.99 -19.49 -2.56
CA GLU A 75 12.51 -18.15 -2.33
C GLU A 75 11.44 -17.22 -1.75
N ARG A 76 11.87 -16.32 -0.85
CA ARG A 76 10.99 -15.31 -0.25
C ARG A 76 10.66 -14.22 -1.25
N HIS A 77 9.36 -14.01 -1.51
CA HIS A 77 8.85 -12.95 -2.37
C HIS A 77 8.28 -11.79 -1.57
N TYR A 78 7.66 -12.05 -0.43
CA TYR A 78 7.16 -11.01 0.47
C TYR A 78 7.09 -11.51 1.91
N ARG A 79 6.98 -10.55 2.84
CA ARG A 79 6.68 -10.80 4.25
C ARG A 79 5.72 -9.75 4.76
N ILE A 80 4.69 -10.19 5.49
CA ILE A 80 3.75 -9.35 6.22
C ILE A 80 3.86 -9.74 7.69
N PHE A 81 4.10 -8.78 8.56
CA PHE A 81 4.36 -9.06 9.97
C PHE A 81 3.98 -7.87 10.85
N THR A 82 3.66 -8.17 12.10
CA THR A 82 3.47 -7.13 13.12
C THR A 82 4.81 -6.54 13.53
N GLU A 83 4.86 -5.23 13.72
CA GLU A 83 6.00 -4.57 14.37
C GLU A 83 5.72 -4.40 15.86
N GLU A 84 6.76 -4.56 16.68
CA GLU A 84 6.67 -4.24 18.09
C GLU A 84 6.38 -2.75 18.30
N PRO A 85 5.64 -2.38 19.38
CA PRO A 85 5.27 -0.99 19.67
C PRO A 85 6.44 -0.07 20.04
N GLY A 86 7.64 -0.31 19.56
CA GLY A 86 8.87 0.44 19.83
C GLY A 86 9.55 1.04 18.61
N GLU A 87 9.33 0.50 17.41
CA GLU A 87 9.74 1.16 16.17
C GLU A 87 8.64 2.15 15.75
N THR A 88 8.66 3.29 16.40
CA THR A 88 7.73 4.37 16.08
C THR A 88 8.04 4.94 14.70
N MET A 89 7.16 4.67 13.72
CA MET A 89 6.97 5.68 12.69
C MET A 89 6.78 7.02 13.41
N PRO A 90 7.55 8.05 13.07
CA PRO A 90 7.14 9.39 13.47
C PRO A 90 5.75 9.59 12.87
N SER A 91 4.74 9.78 13.71
CA SER A 91 3.42 10.23 13.24
C SER A 91 3.66 11.57 12.57
N LEU A 92 3.73 11.56 11.23
CA LEU A 92 3.92 12.77 10.46
C LEU A 92 2.56 13.47 10.42
N SER A 93 2.44 14.57 11.15
CA SER A 93 1.26 15.43 11.03
C SER A 93 1.04 15.76 9.54
N PRO A 94 -0.21 15.72 9.06
CA PRO A 94 -0.49 16.08 7.68
C PRO A 94 -0.11 17.54 7.46
N PRO A 95 0.41 17.88 6.29
CA PRO A 95 0.64 19.27 5.91
C PRO A 95 -0.68 20.02 5.85
N THR A 96 -0.63 21.35 5.80
CA THR A 96 -1.82 22.22 5.72
C THR A 96 -2.69 21.88 4.51
N HIS A 97 -2.08 21.48 3.39
CA HIS A 97 -2.74 21.16 2.14
C HIS A 97 -2.31 19.80 1.57
N PRO A 98 -2.69 18.69 2.23
CA PRO A 98 -2.47 17.37 1.64
C PRO A 98 -3.39 17.19 0.42
N PHE A 99 -3.00 16.32 -0.51
CA PHE A 99 -3.96 15.83 -1.50
C PHE A 99 -5.13 15.14 -0.78
N ARG A 100 -6.36 15.41 -1.23
CA ARG A 100 -7.57 14.84 -0.63
C ARG A 100 -8.44 14.23 -1.72
N THR A 101 -8.85 12.99 -1.51
CA THR A 101 -9.87 12.37 -2.37
C THR A 101 -11.27 12.87 -2.01
N THR A 102 -12.21 12.69 -2.93
CA THR A 102 -13.63 12.80 -2.63
C THR A 102 -14.02 11.72 -1.61
N GLY A 103 -14.76 12.10 -0.57
CA GLY A 103 -15.21 11.14 0.44
C GLY A 103 -16.18 10.12 -0.13
N GLU A 104 -16.03 8.86 0.23
CA GLU A 104 -16.91 7.77 -0.17
C GLU A 104 -17.47 7.01 1.04
N PRO A 105 -18.70 6.49 0.96
CA PRO A 105 -19.24 5.65 2.01
C PRO A 105 -18.58 4.27 1.97
N VAL A 106 -18.23 3.75 3.14
CA VAL A 106 -17.77 2.37 3.28
C VAL A 106 -18.90 1.40 2.92
N GLY A 107 -18.75 0.70 1.80
CA GLY A 107 -19.75 -0.28 1.34
C GLY A 107 -19.76 -1.56 2.20
N ASN A 108 -20.92 -2.20 2.33
CA ASN A 108 -21.00 -3.50 3.03
C ASN A 108 -20.07 -4.56 2.44
N TRP A 109 -19.86 -4.55 1.14
CA TRP A 109 -18.96 -5.48 0.43
C TRP A 109 -17.47 -5.29 0.77
N MET A 110 -17.13 -4.15 1.37
CA MET A 110 -15.77 -3.84 1.85
C MET A 110 -15.51 -4.38 3.24
N CYS A 111 -16.54 -4.90 3.92
CA CYS A 111 -16.50 -5.23 5.33
C CYS A 111 -16.48 -6.74 5.59
N ASN A 112 -15.93 -7.12 6.74
CA ASN A 112 -16.09 -8.46 7.28
C ASN A 112 -17.51 -8.67 7.85
N GLN A 113 -17.80 -9.87 8.36
CA GLN A 113 -19.10 -10.20 8.98
C GLN A 113 -19.44 -9.31 10.17
N GLY A 114 -18.48 -8.71 10.84
CA GLY A 114 -18.67 -7.74 11.94
C GLY A 114 -18.92 -6.32 11.49
N GLY A 115 -19.07 -6.07 10.16
CA GLY A 115 -19.33 -4.74 9.59
C GLY A 115 -18.12 -3.80 9.63
N ARG A 116 -16.92 -4.31 9.83
CA ARG A 116 -15.68 -3.53 9.83
C ARG A 116 -14.93 -3.72 8.50
N MET A 117 -14.40 -2.63 7.96
CA MET A 117 -13.63 -2.64 6.71
C MET A 117 -12.46 -3.62 6.79
N LEU A 118 -12.26 -4.38 5.72
CA LEU A 118 -11.08 -5.23 5.55
C LEU A 118 -9.86 -4.36 5.17
N LEU A 119 -8.69 -4.67 5.71
CA LEU A 119 -7.45 -3.94 5.39
C LEU A 119 -7.12 -4.00 3.88
N SER A 120 -7.46 -5.10 3.20
CA SER A 120 -7.34 -5.21 1.74
C SER A 120 -8.14 -4.15 1.01
N ARG A 121 -9.31 -3.75 1.51
CA ARG A 121 -10.16 -2.71 0.90
C ARG A 121 -9.62 -1.31 1.15
N TYR A 122 -9.07 -1.06 2.35
CA TYR A 122 -8.31 0.15 2.60
C TYR A 122 -7.15 0.31 1.60
N LEU A 123 -6.40 -0.76 1.34
CA LEU A 123 -5.27 -0.73 0.40
C LEU A 123 -5.72 -0.52 -1.06
N GLU A 124 -6.91 -0.99 -1.44
CA GLU A 124 -7.50 -0.66 -2.75
C GLU A 124 -7.85 0.83 -2.86
N ILE A 125 -8.48 1.41 -1.82
CA ILE A 125 -8.76 2.86 -1.77
C ILE A 125 -7.45 3.65 -1.83
N LEU A 126 -6.43 3.23 -1.07
CA LEU A 126 -5.12 3.86 -1.11
C LEU A 126 -4.52 3.83 -2.52
N ASN A 127 -4.58 2.69 -3.22
CA ASN A 127 -4.07 2.60 -4.59
C ASN A 127 -4.78 3.56 -5.55
N MET A 128 -6.12 3.62 -5.49
CA MET A 128 -6.90 4.57 -6.29
C MET A 128 -6.49 6.02 -5.98
N SER A 129 -6.31 6.35 -4.70
CA SER A 129 -5.90 7.70 -4.28
C SER A 129 -4.50 8.08 -4.77
N ILE A 130 -3.58 7.10 -4.87
CA ILE A 130 -2.25 7.31 -5.44
C ILE A 130 -2.35 7.58 -6.95
N GLU A 131 -3.19 6.82 -7.66
CA GLU A 131 -3.42 7.03 -9.08
C GLU A 131 -3.97 8.44 -9.32
N GLU A 132 -5.02 8.86 -8.60
CA GLU A 132 -5.60 10.20 -8.68
C GLU A 132 -4.56 11.30 -8.37
N TRP A 133 -3.76 11.12 -7.31
CA TRP A 133 -2.71 12.06 -6.95
C TRP A 133 -1.62 12.16 -8.02
N MET A 134 -1.22 11.03 -8.61
CA MET A 134 -0.24 11.03 -9.71
C MET A 134 -0.78 11.69 -10.96
N GLU A 135 -2.04 11.44 -11.29
CA GLU A 135 -2.70 12.11 -12.42
C GLU A 135 -2.75 13.62 -12.22
N ASP A 136 -3.12 14.09 -11.04
CA ASP A 136 -3.14 15.50 -10.69
C ASP A 136 -1.73 16.12 -10.74
N THR A 137 -0.74 15.43 -10.19
CA THR A 137 0.64 15.93 -10.07
C THR A 137 1.39 15.92 -11.40
N LEU A 138 1.22 14.86 -12.20
CA LEU A 138 1.96 14.64 -13.44
C LEU A 138 1.20 15.07 -14.70
N GLY A 139 -0.11 15.30 -14.59
CA GLY A 139 -0.99 15.49 -15.74
C GLY A 139 -1.05 14.27 -16.66
N MET A 140 -0.83 13.07 -16.11
CA MET A 140 -0.69 11.82 -16.86
C MET A 140 -1.37 10.67 -16.13
N LEU A 141 -2.11 9.84 -16.85
CA LEU A 141 -2.69 8.61 -16.32
C LEU A 141 -1.59 7.59 -15.98
N LEU A 142 -1.73 6.87 -14.87
CA LEU A 142 -0.80 5.79 -14.49
C LEU A 142 -0.67 4.74 -15.61
N ARG A 143 -1.77 4.45 -16.31
CA ARG A 143 -1.79 3.58 -17.50
C ARG A 143 -0.81 4.07 -18.56
N ASP A 144 -0.80 5.37 -18.87
CA ASP A 144 0.06 5.93 -19.92
C ASP A 144 1.53 5.93 -19.47
N MET A 145 1.80 6.13 -18.18
CA MET A 145 3.12 5.93 -17.61
C MET A 145 3.62 4.50 -17.83
N GLN A 146 2.77 3.50 -17.63
CA GLN A 146 3.14 2.09 -17.80
C GLN A 146 3.28 1.70 -19.28
N TYR A 147 2.26 1.97 -20.10
CA TYR A 147 2.20 1.44 -21.46
C TYR A 147 2.88 2.32 -22.51
N VAL A 148 2.94 3.63 -22.31
CA VAL A 148 3.58 4.56 -23.24
C VAL A 148 5.03 4.81 -22.87
N ARG A 149 5.31 5.04 -21.60
CA ARG A 149 6.66 5.36 -21.11
C ARG A 149 7.45 4.15 -20.62
N ASN A 150 6.82 3.00 -20.50
CA ASN A 150 7.39 1.77 -19.94
C ASN A 150 7.97 1.98 -18.54
N VAL A 151 7.29 2.77 -17.71
CA VAL A 151 7.67 3.06 -16.31
C VAL A 151 6.64 2.47 -15.37
N GLY A 152 7.08 1.60 -14.47
CA GLY A 152 6.28 1.07 -13.37
C GLY A 152 6.70 1.64 -12.03
N ILE A 153 5.78 1.59 -11.06
CA ILE A 153 5.99 2.10 -9.70
C ILE A 153 5.61 1.05 -8.65
N PRO A 154 6.20 -0.15 -8.66
CA PRO A 154 5.86 -1.17 -7.68
C PRO A 154 6.14 -0.68 -6.27
N THR A 155 5.23 -1.02 -5.37
CA THR A 155 5.42 -0.85 -3.93
C THR A 155 6.40 -1.89 -3.43
N VAL A 156 7.39 -1.45 -2.64
CA VAL A 156 8.38 -2.33 -2.02
C VAL A 156 8.20 -2.44 -0.51
N ARG A 157 7.52 -1.48 0.10
CA ARG A 157 7.23 -1.47 1.55
C ARG A 157 5.95 -0.73 1.86
N PHE A 158 5.21 -1.29 2.81
CA PHE A 158 4.18 -0.60 3.57
C PHE A 158 4.48 -0.70 5.06
N LEU A 159 4.23 0.36 5.78
CA LEU A 159 4.04 0.33 7.22
C LEU A 159 2.67 0.94 7.50
N THR A 160 1.75 0.15 8.05
CA THR A 160 0.36 0.55 8.29
C THR A 160 0.05 0.46 9.77
N ARG A 161 -0.37 1.59 10.35
CA ARG A 161 -0.91 1.67 11.70
C ARG A 161 -2.42 1.84 11.62
N CYS A 162 -3.14 0.87 12.13
CA CYS A 162 -4.59 0.89 12.20
C CYS A 162 -5.03 1.22 13.61
N HIS A 163 -5.61 2.40 13.81
CA HIS A 163 -6.19 2.83 15.09
C HIS A 163 -7.61 2.32 15.23
N GLU A 164 -8.38 2.42 14.16
CA GLU A 164 -9.76 1.95 14.05
C GLU A 164 -10.06 1.50 12.62
N LEU A 165 -10.78 0.40 12.47
CA LEU A 165 -11.32 -0.01 11.17
C LEU A 165 -12.70 0.64 11.00
N PRO A 166 -12.93 1.43 9.94
CA PRO A 166 -14.21 2.06 9.71
C PRO A 166 -15.31 1.04 9.47
N ARG A 167 -16.54 1.45 9.74
CA ARG A 167 -17.73 0.60 9.62
C ARG A 167 -18.50 0.88 8.33
N ALA A 168 -19.28 -0.10 7.91
CA ALA A 168 -20.20 0.06 6.79
C ALA A 168 -21.10 1.28 6.98
N GLY A 169 -21.21 2.12 5.94
CA GLY A 169 -22.00 3.35 5.93
C GLY A 169 -21.25 4.60 6.41
N GLU A 170 -20.11 4.46 7.06
CA GLU A 170 -19.31 5.62 7.46
C GLU A 170 -18.67 6.30 6.23
N GLN A 171 -18.66 7.64 6.24
CA GLN A 171 -18.00 8.43 5.21
C GLN A 171 -16.51 8.54 5.55
N VAL A 172 -15.66 8.18 4.61
CA VAL A 172 -14.21 8.25 4.76
C VAL A 172 -13.59 8.92 3.52
N HIS A 173 -12.44 9.54 3.70
CA HIS A 173 -11.64 10.09 2.60
C HIS A 173 -10.16 9.86 2.88
N MET A 174 -9.35 9.88 1.82
CA MET A 174 -7.89 9.80 1.94
C MET A 174 -7.28 11.19 1.96
N ARG A 175 -6.21 11.32 2.78
CA ARG A 175 -5.23 12.40 2.70
C ARG A 175 -3.89 11.77 2.34
N LEU A 176 -3.20 12.33 1.37
CA LEU A 176 -1.95 11.81 0.83
C LEU A 176 -0.94 12.93 0.63
N TRP A 177 0.32 12.69 0.94
CA TRP A 177 1.42 13.62 0.67
C TRP A 177 2.75 12.91 0.54
N PRO A 178 3.66 13.38 -0.35
CA PRO A 178 5.01 12.87 -0.43
C PRO A 178 5.80 13.27 0.82
N THR A 179 6.65 12.38 1.29
CA THR A 179 7.54 12.60 2.44
C THR A 179 9.01 12.55 2.07
N ARG A 180 9.32 11.92 0.94
CA ARG A 180 10.68 11.85 0.41
C ARG A 180 10.67 11.60 -1.08
N VAL A 181 11.49 12.33 -1.82
CA VAL A 181 11.80 12.07 -3.23
C VAL A 181 13.30 11.77 -3.32
N GLY A 182 13.64 10.53 -3.70
CA GLY A 182 15.00 10.06 -3.86
C GLY A 182 15.37 9.91 -5.33
N HIS A 183 16.51 9.27 -5.60
CA HIS A 183 16.98 9.06 -6.98
C HIS A 183 16.18 8.00 -7.75
N ARG A 184 15.76 6.90 -7.06
CA ARG A 184 15.07 5.74 -7.68
C ARG A 184 13.80 5.33 -6.95
N ALA A 185 13.52 5.96 -5.82
CA ALA A 185 12.41 5.65 -4.95
C ALA A 185 11.81 6.92 -4.37
N MET A 186 10.55 6.88 -4.03
CA MET A 186 9.90 7.90 -3.23
C MET A 186 9.08 7.28 -2.12
N SER A 187 8.85 8.07 -1.06
CA SER A 187 7.96 7.72 0.02
C SER A 187 6.84 8.73 0.12
N PHE A 188 5.69 8.27 0.55
CA PHE A 188 4.56 9.12 0.89
C PHE A 188 3.80 8.54 2.08
N THR A 189 3.13 9.43 2.80
CA THR A 189 2.23 9.09 3.89
C THR A 189 0.80 9.28 3.44
N SER A 190 -0.06 8.41 3.93
CA SER A 190 -1.50 8.48 3.71
C SER A 190 -2.26 8.29 5.01
N TRP A 191 -3.38 9.02 5.14
CA TRP A 191 -4.35 8.84 6.22
C TRP A 191 -5.71 8.53 5.64
N LEU A 192 -6.36 7.48 6.15
CA LEU A 192 -7.81 7.31 5.99
C LEU A 192 -8.49 8.03 7.14
N VAL A 193 -9.36 8.97 6.80
CA VAL A 193 -9.92 9.93 7.76
C VAL A 193 -11.44 9.88 7.78
N ARG A 194 -12.04 9.95 8.97
CA ARG A 194 -13.44 10.18 9.24
C ARG A 194 -13.55 11.44 10.12
N ASP A 195 -14.30 12.45 9.68
CA ASP A 195 -14.51 13.68 10.45
C ASP A 195 -13.21 14.27 11.05
N ASP A 196 -12.15 14.39 10.24
CA ASP A 196 -10.80 14.81 10.62
C ASP A 196 -10.03 13.88 11.58
N THR A 197 -10.61 12.75 11.99
CA THR A 197 -9.96 11.73 12.80
C THR A 197 -9.22 10.73 11.91
N CYS A 198 -7.91 10.55 12.10
CA CYS A 198 -7.14 9.51 11.44
C CYS A 198 -7.52 8.13 11.97
N LEU A 199 -8.04 7.29 11.10
CA LEU A 199 -8.41 5.90 11.42
C LEU A 199 -7.29 4.93 11.09
N ILE A 200 -6.67 5.12 9.91
CA ILE A 200 -5.55 4.31 9.44
C ILE A 200 -4.49 5.24 8.87
N GLU A 201 -3.26 5.06 9.29
CA GLU A 201 -2.08 5.75 8.79
C GLU A 201 -1.18 4.75 8.08
N SER A 202 -0.67 5.08 6.89
CA SER A 202 0.33 4.27 6.21
C SER A 202 1.48 5.10 5.66
N GLU A 203 2.68 4.56 5.79
CA GLU A 203 3.84 4.98 5.01
C GLU A 203 4.09 3.96 3.90
N GLN A 204 4.25 4.43 2.68
CA GLN A 204 4.52 3.60 1.51
C GLN A 204 5.81 4.02 0.85
N VAL A 205 6.59 3.03 0.42
CA VAL A 205 7.78 3.21 -0.40
C VAL A 205 7.54 2.54 -1.74
N ILE A 206 7.66 3.33 -2.81
CA ILE A 206 7.65 2.86 -4.20
C ILE A 206 9.02 3.02 -4.81
N VAL A 207 9.34 2.17 -5.78
CA VAL A 207 10.53 2.28 -6.63
C VAL A 207 10.10 2.46 -8.07
N PHE A 208 10.97 3.11 -8.87
CA PHE A 208 10.73 3.27 -10.29
C PHE A 208 11.43 2.16 -11.06
N VAL A 209 10.69 1.51 -11.95
CA VAL A 209 11.20 0.39 -12.73
C VAL A 209 10.84 0.54 -14.20
N ARG A 210 11.66 -0.10 -15.06
CA ARG A 210 11.33 -0.40 -16.45
C ARG A 210 10.94 -1.86 -16.55
N PHE A 211 9.87 -2.14 -17.28
CA PHE A 211 9.47 -3.52 -17.57
C PHE A 211 10.40 -4.09 -18.65
N ALA A 212 11.04 -5.23 -18.37
CA ALA A 212 11.93 -5.95 -19.24
C ALA A 212 11.48 -7.42 -19.32
N ASP A 213 10.83 -7.82 -20.39
CA ASP A 213 10.29 -9.15 -20.66
C ASP A 213 9.57 -9.78 -19.46
N ARG A 214 10.31 -10.47 -18.60
CA ARG A 214 9.80 -11.14 -17.38
C ARG A 214 10.36 -10.57 -16.09
N ASP A 215 11.03 -9.41 -16.12
CA ASP A 215 11.68 -8.84 -14.93
C ASP A 215 11.49 -7.33 -14.87
N PHE A 216 11.96 -6.73 -13.79
CA PHE A 216 11.97 -5.29 -13.58
C PHE A 216 13.40 -4.81 -13.41
N GLU A 217 13.75 -3.80 -14.17
CA GLU A 217 14.99 -3.05 -13.98
C GLU A 217 14.68 -1.79 -13.18
N THR A 218 15.30 -1.62 -11.99
CA THR A 218 15.17 -0.39 -11.23
C THR A 218 15.87 0.75 -11.94
N ILE A 219 15.15 1.82 -12.25
CA ILE A 219 15.63 2.99 -12.95
C ILE A 219 15.63 4.23 -12.06
N PRO A 220 16.41 5.27 -12.39
CA PRO A 220 16.18 6.61 -11.84
C PRO A 220 14.76 7.09 -12.10
N ILE A 221 14.21 7.89 -11.19
CA ILE A 221 12.96 8.59 -11.45
C ILE A 221 13.16 9.47 -12.69
N PRO A 222 12.32 9.38 -13.73
CA PRO A 222 12.44 10.26 -14.89
C PRO A 222 12.46 11.73 -14.49
N ASP A 223 13.32 12.54 -15.12
CA ASP A 223 13.61 13.91 -14.69
C ASP A 223 12.37 14.81 -14.56
N ASP A 224 11.42 14.69 -15.49
CA ASP A 224 10.15 15.43 -15.45
C ASP A 224 9.29 15.03 -14.26
N MET A 225 9.21 13.72 -13.95
CA MET A 225 8.49 13.20 -12.77
C MET A 225 9.20 13.61 -11.49
N HIS A 226 10.54 13.48 -11.45
CA HIS A 226 11.33 13.89 -10.29
C HIS A 226 11.13 15.37 -9.96
N ALA A 227 11.12 16.24 -10.99
CA ALA A 227 10.88 17.67 -10.83
C ALA A 227 9.46 17.94 -10.28
N ALA A 228 8.42 17.27 -10.81
CA ALA A 228 7.04 17.42 -10.35
C ALA A 228 6.88 16.98 -8.89
N PHE A 229 7.38 15.80 -8.51
CA PHE A 229 7.30 15.30 -7.13
C PHE A 229 8.11 16.17 -6.16
N SER A 230 9.29 16.66 -6.58
CA SER A 230 10.12 17.55 -5.76
C SER A 230 9.42 18.89 -5.51
N ALA A 231 8.72 19.42 -6.50
CA ALA A 231 7.92 20.64 -6.36
C ALA A 231 6.77 20.44 -5.35
N GLN A 232 6.08 19.31 -5.41
CA GLN A 232 5.03 18.97 -4.44
C GLN A 232 5.60 18.84 -3.01
N LEU A 233 6.76 18.18 -2.86
CA LEU A 233 7.42 18.05 -1.56
C LEU A 233 7.86 19.42 -0.99
N ALA A 234 8.39 20.31 -1.82
CA ALA A 234 8.78 21.66 -1.43
C ALA A 234 7.57 22.49 -0.97
N ALA A 235 6.47 22.45 -1.73
CA ALA A 235 5.23 23.16 -1.39
C ALA A 235 4.64 22.73 -0.04
N ILE A 236 4.86 21.48 0.37
CA ILE A 236 4.47 20.96 1.68
C ILE A 236 5.39 21.50 2.79
N GLY A 237 6.71 21.57 2.53
CA GLY A 237 7.71 22.01 3.52
C GLY A 237 7.68 23.53 3.80
N GLU A 238 7.19 24.36 2.86
CA GLU A 238 7.05 25.81 3.05
C GLU A 238 5.89 26.21 3.96
N ASN A 239 5.00 25.25 4.29
CA ASN A 239 3.80 25.49 5.09
C ASN A 239 3.81 24.85 6.48
N VAL A 240 5.01 24.44 6.98
CA VAL A 240 5.22 23.85 8.32
C VAL A 240 5.90 24.83 9.27
#